data_867bfbe84778d03588d1c570e3d9e6c8
#
_entry.id   867bfbe84778d03588d1c570e3d9e6c8
#
_cell.length_a   1.000
_cell.length_b   1.000
_cell.length_c   1.000
_cell.angle_alpha   90.00
_cell.angle_beta   90.00
_cell.angle_gamma   90.00
#
_symmetry.space_group_name_H-M   'P 1'
#
loop_
_entity.id
_entity.type
_entity.pdbx_description
1 polymer ?
#
loop_
_entity_poly.entity_id
_entity_poly.type
_entity_poly.pdbx_seq_one_letter_code
_entity_poly.pdbx_strand_id
1 'polypeptide(L)'
;MKTVVITLLLAIGVLAKEPRALDSLFSYLDEGKETLSNLGNTKKCFARYLPELESQGATWSKGYSGCQISATNERQSLLTDASVAQENIREAALSMSSFIDQCLTLTEPLDFFHCFAKMSKLQLTNVYNISFNASEQALILNQKFGSIEMEHYLCTNQTERDYVQGTDKVFRSLDQCLQVNATN
;
A
#
# COMPACT_ATOMS: atom_id res chain seq x y z
N MET A 1 -9.35 -6.21 17.06
CA MET A 1 -7.99 -6.10 16.48
C MET A 1 -7.17 -7.39 16.62
N LYS A 2 -7.20 -8.13 17.72
CA LYS A 2 -6.44 -9.40 17.88
C LYS A 2 -6.87 -10.53 16.91
N THR A 3 -8.14 -10.64 16.57
CA THR A 3 -8.66 -11.67 15.64
C THR A 3 -8.24 -11.49 14.19
N VAL A 4 -8.11 -10.25 13.72
CA VAL A 4 -7.66 -9.94 12.33
C VAL A 4 -6.18 -10.28 12.12
N VAL A 5 -5.34 -10.06 13.14
CA VAL A 5 -3.90 -10.41 13.08
C VAL A 5 -3.69 -11.91 13.03
N ILE A 6 -4.51 -12.69 13.75
CA ILE A 6 -4.42 -14.17 13.76
C ILE A 6 -4.84 -14.76 12.41
N THR A 7 -5.88 -14.22 11.77
CA THR A 7 -6.30 -14.66 10.43
C THR A 7 -5.29 -14.33 9.35
N LEU A 8 -4.60 -13.18 9.45
CA LEU A 8 -3.53 -12.80 8.52
C LEU A 8 -2.30 -13.71 8.67
N LEU A 9 -1.91 -14.08 9.90
CA LEU A 9 -0.80 -14.99 10.16
C LEU A 9 -1.09 -16.43 9.70
N LEU A 10 -2.35 -16.87 9.75
CA LEU A 10 -2.75 -18.18 9.21
C LEU A 10 -2.74 -18.19 7.67
N ALA A 11 -3.09 -17.10 7.02
CA ALA A 11 -3.02 -16.98 5.55
C ALA A 11 -1.56 -17.02 5.05
N ILE A 12 -0.63 -16.36 5.75
CA ILE A 12 0.80 -16.40 5.41
C ILE A 12 1.39 -17.80 5.67
N GLY A 13 0.94 -18.50 6.70
CA GLY A 13 1.38 -19.88 7.01
C GLY A 13 0.96 -20.93 5.98
N VAL A 14 -0.15 -20.69 5.25
CA VAL A 14 -0.63 -21.60 4.18
C VAL A 14 0.18 -21.42 2.89
N LEU A 15 0.66 -20.22 2.59
CA LEU A 15 1.50 -19.95 1.40
C LEU A 15 2.96 -20.44 1.54
N ALA A 16 3.42 -20.69 2.78
CA ALA A 16 4.81 -21.14 3.04
C ALA A 16 5.00 -22.67 3.00
N LYS A 17 3.97 -23.47 2.69
CA LYS A 17 4.00 -24.93 2.85
C LYS A 17 3.72 -25.69 1.56
N GLU A 18 4.41 -25.42 0.44
CA GLU A 18 4.41 -26.39 -0.66
C GLU A 18 5.72 -26.55 -1.44
N PRO A 19 6.72 -27.25 -0.88
CA PRO A 19 7.65 -27.99 -1.75
C PRO A 19 7.06 -29.32 -2.27
N ARG A 20 5.89 -29.77 -1.75
CA ARG A 20 5.30 -31.07 -2.06
C ARG A 20 4.57 -31.17 -3.39
N ALA A 21 4.13 -30.07 -3.97
CA ALA A 21 3.42 -30.08 -5.26
C ALA A 21 4.35 -30.50 -6.42
N LEU A 22 5.62 -30.11 -6.35
CA LEU A 22 6.61 -30.49 -7.34
C LEU A 22 7.00 -31.96 -7.21
N ASP A 23 7.19 -32.46 -5.98
CA ASP A 23 7.51 -33.89 -5.74
C ASP A 23 6.37 -34.80 -6.17
N SER A 24 5.11 -34.41 -5.97
CA SER A 24 3.93 -35.16 -6.44
C SER A 24 3.81 -35.12 -7.96
N LEU A 25 4.17 -34.01 -8.59
CA LEU A 25 4.16 -33.88 -10.06
C LEU A 25 5.26 -34.76 -10.69
N PHE A 26 6.46 -34.77 -10.07
CA PHE A 26 7.55 -35.66 -10.52
C PHE A 26 7.22 -37.13 -10.29
N SER A 27 6.55 -37.49 -9.16
CA SER A 27 6.13 -38.87 -8.92
C SER A 27 5.03 -39.31 -9.91
N TYR A 28 4.09 -38.43 -10.28
CA TYR A 28 3.09 -38.70 -11.30
C TYR A 28 3.67 -38.91 -12.71
N LEU A 29 4.73 -38.15 -13.04
CA LEU A 29 5.47 -38.32 -14.31
C LEU A 29 6.33 -39.59 -14.32
N ASP A 30 6.75 -40.09 -13.15
CA ASP A 30 7.54 -41.34 -13.03
C ASP A 30 6.67 -42.59 -13.08
N GLU A 31 5.39 -42.52 -12.69
CA GLU A 31 4.41 -43.63 -12.80
C GLU A 31 3.81 -43.83 -14.21
N GLY A 32 3.88 -42.83 -15.08
CA GLY A 32 3.47 -42.94 -16.48
C GLY A 32 4.52 -43.73 -17.28
N LYS A 33 4.30 -45.01 -17.47
CA LYS A 33 5.09 -45.93 -18.33
C LYS A 33 5.07 -45.51 -19.79
N GLU A 34 5.68 -44.38 -20.16
CA GLU A 34 5.98 -44.07 -21.56
C GLU A 34 7.49 -43.88 -21.72
N THR A 35 8.03 -44.78 -22.50
CA THR A 35 9.38 -44.86 -23.10
C THR A 35 10.47 -43.98 -22.47
N LEU A 36 11.47 -44.59 -21.87
CA LEU A 36 12.67 -44.03 -21.22
C LEU A 36 13.35 -42.88 -22.00
N SER A 37 13.18 -42.77 -23.33
CA SER A 37 13.75 -41.70 -24.14
C SER A 37 13.02 -40.36 -23.94
N ASN A 38 11.68 -40.37 -23.76
CA ASN A 38 10.87 -39.19 -23.58
C ASN A 38 11.06 -38.59 -22.16
N LEU A 39 11.31 -39.42 -21.15
CA LEU A 39 11.51 -38.96 -19.77
C LEU A 39 12.75 -38.06 -19.63
N GLY A 40 13.85 -38.41 -20.33
CA GLY A 40 15.09 -37.63 -20.32
C GLY A 40 14.91 -36.23 -20.94
N ASN A 41 14.13 -36.14 -22.00
CA ASN A 41 13.84 -34.90 -22.69
C ASN A 41 12.85 -34.03 -21.90
N THR A 42 11.82 -34.64 -21.32
CA THR A 42 10.89 -33.98 -20.40
C THR A 42 11.60 -33.35 -19.20
N LYS A 43 12.51 -34.10 -18.55
CA LYS A 43 13.35 -33.57 -17.47
C LYS A 43 14.17 -32.34 -17.90
N LYS A 44 14.73 -32.35 -19.12
CA LYS A 44 15.49 -31.20 -19.66
C LYS A 44 14.62 -29.97 -19.86
N CYS A 45 13.40 -30.15 -20.36
CA CYS A 45 12.46 -29.03 -20.52
C CYS A 45 12.11 -28.42 -19.16
N PHE A 46 11.74 -29.22 -18.16
CA PHE A 46 11.45 -28.72 -16.82
C PHE A 46 12.66 -28.08 -16.15
N ALA A 47 13.83 -28.71 -16.24
CA ALA A 47 15.07 -28.15 -15.66
C ALA A 47 15.42 -26.77 -16.26
N ARG A 48 15.03 -26.51 -17.51
CA ARG A 48 15.23 -25.21 -18.16
C ARG A 48 14.20 -24.16 -17.73
N TYR A 49 12.91 -24.50 -17.74
CA TYR A 49 11.86 -23.50 -17.59
C TYR A 49 11.37 -23.28 -16.17
N LEU A 50 11.58 -24.22 -15.22
CA LEU A 50 11.26 -23.99 -13.80
C LEU A 50 12.01 -22.80 -13.19
N PRO A 51 13.35 -22.65 -13.40
CA PRO A 51 14.05 -21.46 -12.90
C PRO A 51 13.55 -20.16 -13.52
N GLU A 52 13.04 -20.18 -14.78
CA GLU A 52 12.45 -19.01 -15.40
C GLU A 52 11.12 -18.62 -14.72
N LEU A 53 10.28 -19.60 -14.36
CA LEU A 53 9.05 -19.37 -13.58
C LEU A 53 9.35 -18.81 -12.18
N GLU A 54 10.34 -19.37 -11.50
CA GLU A 54 10.80 -18.86 -10.19
C GLU A 54 11.29 -17.41 -10.31
N SER A 55 12.02 -17.09 -11.38
CA SER A 55 12.48 -15.74 -11.66
C SER A 55 11.32 -14.77 -11.90
N GLN A 56 10.26 -15.20 -12.61
CA GLN A 56 9.04 -14.39 -12.78
C GLN A 56 8.37 -14.12 -11.43
N GLY A 57 8.24 -15.14 -10.58
CA GLY A 57 7.69 -15.00 -9.24
C GLY A 57 8.50 -14.05 -8.34
N ALA A 58 9.83 -14.19 -8.37
CA ALA A 58 10.73 -13.32 -7.61
C ALA A 58 10.66 -11.86 -8.10
N THR A 59 10.58 -11.64 -9.41
CA THR A 59 10.44 -10.32 -10.01
C THR A 59 9.12 -9.67 -9.62
N TRP A 60 8.02 -10.41 -9.69
CA TRP A 60 6.71 -9.94 -9.25
C TRP A 60 6.72 -9.58 -7.77
N SER A 61 7.22 -10.46 -6.89
CA SER A 61 7.28 -10.21 -5.44
C SER A 61 8.07 -8.94 -5.11
N LYS A 62 9.20 -8.74 -5.77
CA LYS A 62 10.03 -7.53 -5.61
C LYS A 62 9.29 -6.28 -6.11
N GLY A 63 8.67 -6.34 -7.27
CA GLY A 63 7.91 -5.23 -7.83
C GLY A 63 6.73 -4.85 -6.95
N TYR A 64 5.94 -5.84 -6.52
CA TYR A 64 4.80 -5.63 -5.63
C TYR A 64 5.22 -5.01 -4.29
N SER A 65 6.28 -5.54 -3.66
CA SER A 65 6.84 -4.98 -2.43
C SER A 65 7.34 -3.56 -2.63
N GLY A 66 7.94 -3.25 -3.79
CA GLY A 66 8.35 -1.90 -4.14
C GLY A 66 7.18 -0.91 -4.18
N CYS A 67 6.05 -1.29 -4.80
CA CYS A 67 4.83 -0.48 -4.82
C CYS A 67 4.30 -0.20 -3.40
N GLN A 68 4.31 -1.22 -2.52
CA GLN A 68 3.88 -1.08 -1.12
C GLN A 68 4.77 -0.12 -0.33
N ILE A 69 6.09 -0.25 -0.50
CA ILE A 69 7.07 0.61 0.19
C ILE A 69 6.92 2.06 -0.28
N SER A 70 6.80 2.30 -1.60
CA SER A 70 6.61 3.65 -2.15
C SER A 70 5.37 4.31 -1.55
N ALA A 71 4.21 3.66 -1.65
CA ALA A 71 2.96 4.17 -1.10
C ALA A 71 3.03 4.43 0.41
N THR A 72 3.73 3.57 1.16
CA THR A 72 3.90 3.73 2.61
C THR A 72 4.76 4.95 2.92
N ASN A 73 5.87 5.14 2.20
CA ASN A 73 6.77 6.28 2.40
C ASN A 73 6.07 7.61 2.06
N GLU A 74 5.31 7.64 0.97
CA GLU A 74 4.55 8.82 0.56
C GLU A 74 3.46 9.18 1.58
N ARG A 75 2.72 8.18 2.10
CA ARG A 75 1.75 8.40 3.19
C ARG A 75 2.42 8.94 4.45
N GLN A 76 3.59 8.40 4.81
CA GLN A 76 4.32 8.86 5.99
C GLN A 76 4.81 10.30 5.83
N SER A 77 5.34 10.66 4.65
CA SER A 77 5.74 12.04 4.35
C SER A 77 4.54 12.99 4.44
N LEU A 78 3.41 12.61 3.83
CA LEU A 78 2.19 13.40 3.86
C LEU A 78 1.64 13.61 5.28
N LEU A 79 1.71 12.59 6.14
CA LEU A 79 1.32 12.71 7.55
C LEU A 79 2.24 13.63 8.34
N THR A 80 3.54 13.61 8.03
CA THR A 80 4.51 14.52 8.64
C THR A 80 4.21 15.98 8.26
N ASP A 81 3.94 16.25 6.98
CA ASP A 81 3.57 17.59 6.51
C ASP A 81 2.24 18.05 7.14
N ALA A 82 1.27 17.15 7.23
CA ALA A 82 -0.03 17.42 7.85
C ALA A 82 0.09 17.77 9.35
N SER A 83 1.04 17.15 10.06
CA SER A 83 1.26 17.42 11.48
C SER A 83 1.72 18.85 11.73
N VAL A 84 2.53 19.41 10.83
CA VAL A 84 2.97 20.82 10.89
C VAL A 84 1.79 21.77 10.68
N ALA A 85 0.96 21.49 9.67
CA ALA A 85 -0.23 22.30 9.43
C ALA A 85 -1.23 22.23 10.59
N GLN A 86 -1.42 21.06 11.19
CA GLN A 86 -2.26 20.86 12.36
C GLN A 86 -1.75 21.66 13.56
N GLU A 87 -0.45 21.67 13.80
CA GLU A 87 0.13 22.44 14.90
C GLU A 87 -0.05 23.94 14.70
N ASN A 88 0.17 24.46 13.52
CA ASN A 88 -0.07 25.88 13.18
C ASN A 88 -1.53 26.28 13.43
N ILE A 89 -2.49 25.42 13.04
CA ILE A 89 -3.93 25.65 13.28
C ILE A 89 -4.21 25.63 14.80
N ARG A 90 -3.62 24.70 15.54
CA ARG A 90 -3.75 24.58 17.00
C ARG A 90 -3.21 25.83 17.70
N GLU A 91 -2.02 26.29 17.34
CA GLU A 91 -1.42 27.50 17.90
C GLU A 91 -2.28 28.75 17.63
N ALA A 92 -2.78 28.88 16.40
CA ALA A 92 -3.69 29.96 16.04
C ALA A 92 -4.98 29.93 16.86
N ALA A 93 -5.55 28.74 17.11
CA ALA A 93 -6.74 28.56 17.93
C ALA A 93 -6.48 28.91 19.41
N LEU A 94 -5.32 28.50 19.95
CA LEU A 94 -4.92 28.84 21.33
C LEU A 94 -4.68 30.32 21.49
N SER A 95 -4.07 30.99 20.52
CA SER A 95 -3.84 32.44 20.59
C SER A 95 -5.13 33.24 20.68
N MET A 96 -6.23 32.74 20.11
CA MET A 96 -7.55 33.37 20.19
C MET A 96 -8.16 33.28 21.59
N SER A 97 -7.90 32.23 22.36
CA SER A 97 -8.47 32.09 23.70
C SER A 97 -7.88 33.07 24.70
N SER A 98 -6.67 33.57 24.46
CA SER A 98 -5.95 34.47 25.34
C SER A 98 -6.64 35.85 25.55
N PHE A 99 -7.54 36.26 24.61
CA PHE A 99 -8.27 37.53 24.82
C PHE A 99 -9.26 37.49 25.99
N ILE A 100 -9.77 36.30 26.31
CA ILE A 100 -10.68 36.12 27.45
C ILE A 100 -9.95 36.45 28.72
N ASP A 101 -8.71 35.98 28.85
CA ASP A 101 -7.87 36.24 30.03
C ASP A 101 -7.60 37.72 30.21
N GLN A 102 -7.45 38.49 29.16
CA GLN A 102 -7.29 39.94 29.20
C GLN A 102 -8.53 40.65 29.78
N CYS A 103 -9.72 40.21 29.39
CA CYS A 103 -10.96 40.77 29.89
C CYS A 103 -11.25 40.34 31.35
N LEU A 104 -10.82 39.15 31.76
CA LEU A 104 -10.98 38.64 33.13
C LEU A 104 -10.22 39.44 34.20
N THR A 105 -9.27 40.25 33.79
CA THR A 105 -8.56 41.17 34.72
C THR A 105 -9.39 42.38 35.14
N LEU A 106 -10.49 42.64 34.44
CA LEU A 106 -11.39 43.79 34.74
C LEU A 106 -12.36 43.42 35.86
N THR A 107 -12.40 44.23 36.90
CA THR A 107 -13.22 44.00 38.10
C THR A 107 -14.66 44.47 37.96
N GLU A 108 -14.88 45.49 37.14
CA GLU A 108 -16.23 46.05 36.91
C GLU A 108 -16.97 45.26 35.83
N PRO A 109 -18.18 44.76 36.11
CA PRO A 109 -18.93 43.91 35.17
C PRO A 109 -19.19 44.56 33.82
N LEU A 110 -19.46 45.84 33.77
CA LEU A 110 -19.73 46.58 32.57
C LEU A 110 -18.49 46.66 31.66
N ASP A 111 -17.35 46.93 32.23
CA ASP A 111 -16.06 46.98 31.53
C ASP A 111 -15.68 45.61 30.99
N PHE A 112 -15.89 44.54 31.78
CA PHE A 112 -15.72 43.16 31.28
C PHE A 112 -16.57 42.91 30.06
N PHE A 113 -17.86 43.19 30.06
CA PHE A 113 -18.74 42.95 28.93
C PHE A 113 -18.37 43.80 27.71
N HIS A 114 -17.97 45.06 27.88
CA HIS A 114 -17.46 45.89 26.79
C HIS A 114 -16.17 45.35 26.20
N CYS A 115 -15.23 44.94 27.01
CA CYS A 115 -13.98 44.27 26.59
C CYS A 115 -14.31 43.01 25.78
N PHE A 116 -15.12 42.12 26.33
CA PHE A 116 -15.49 40.86 25.74
C PHE A 116 -16.18 41.06 24.39
N ALA A 117 -17.17 41.95 24.29
CA ALA A 117 -17.88 42.23 23.05
C ALA A 117 -16.95 42.79 21.96
N LYS A 118 -16.06 43.72 22.31
CA LYS A 118 -15.07 44.29 21.39
C LYS A 118 -14.08 43.22 20.90
N MET A 119 -13.51 42.44 21.81
CA MET A 119 -12.52 41.43 21.47
C MET A 119 -13.15 40.28 20.71
N SER A 120 -14.32 39.79 21.07
CA SER A 120 -15.06 38.77 20.32
C SER A 120 -15.31 39.17 18.87
N LYS A 121 -15.69 40.42 18.64
CA LYS A 121 -15.89 40.95 17.29
C LYS A 121 -14.61 40.99 16.47
N LEU A 122 -13.47 41.34 17.08
CA LEU A 122 -12.17 41.34 16.42
C LEU A 122 -11.68 39.91 16.11
N GLN A 123 -11.97 38.95 17.02
CA GLN A 123 -11.56 37.56 16.83
C GLN A 123 -12.44 36.75 15.86
N LEU A 124 -13.64 37.23 15.54
CA LEU A 124 -14.57 36.52 14.66
C LEU A 124 -13.95 36.22 13.28
N THR A 125 -13.24 37.20 12.71
CA THR A 125 -12.49 36.99 11.45
C THR A 125 -11.41 35.93 11.57
N ASN A 126 -10.70 35.91 12.69
CA ASN A 126 -9.66 34.91 12.93
C ASN A 126 -10.27 33.50 13.07
N VAL A 127 -11.41 33.35 13.75
CA VAL A 127 -12.16 32.08 13.83
C VAL A 127 -12.51 31.56 12.45
N TYR A 128 -13.07 32.42 11.58
CA TYR A 128 -13.39 32.04 10.20
C TYR A 128 -12.16 31.65 9.40
N ASN A 129 -11.07 32.40 9.52
CA ASN A 129 -9.81 32.08 8.83
C ASN A 129 -9.25 30.74 9.26
N ILE A 130 -9.23 30.46 10.56
CA ILE A 130 -8.76 29.17 11.09
C ILE A 130 -9.64 28.02 10.60
N SER A 131 -10.98 28.18 10.66
CA SER A 131 -11.92 27.18 10.16
C SER A 131 -11.75 26.93 8.66
N PHE A 132 -11.56 27.99 7.88
CA PHE A 132 -11.33 27.91 6.44
C PHE A 132 -10.02 27.18 6.14
N ASN A 133 -8.90 27.59 6.76
CA ASN A 133 -7.59 26.96 6.58
C ASN A 133 -7.62 25.48 6.98
N ALA A 134 -8.29 25.14 8.09
CA ALA A 134 -8.42 23.74 8.52
C ALA A 134 -9.20 22.90 7.49
N SER A 135 -10.29 23.45 6.94
CA SER A 135 -11.08 22.76 5.93
C SER A 135 -10.31 22.61 4.62
N GLU A 136 -9.57 23.61 4.20
CA GLU A 136 -8.72 23.57 3.01
C GLU A 136 -7.61 22.53 3.16
N GLN A 137 -6.90 22.52 4.29
CA GLN A 137 -5.86 21.54 4.56
C GLN A 137 -6.42 20.10 4.60
N ALA A 138 -7.59 19.89 5.19
CA ALA A 138 -8.26 18.59 5.20
C ALA A 138 -8.62 18.12 3.77
N LEU A 139 -9.09 19.02 2.91
CA LEU A 139 -9.41 18.72 1.52
C LEU A 139 -8.17 18.35 0.71
N ILE A 140 -7.09 19.13 0.84
CA ILE A 140 -5.81 18.88 0.18
C ILE A 140 -5.24 17.52 0.62
N LEU A 141 -5.29 17.24 1.92
CA LEU A 141 -4.82 15.98 2.49
C LEU A 141 -5.59 14.78 1.92
N ASN A 142 -6.92 14.90 1.85
CA ASN A 142 -7.77 13.85 1.29
C ASN A 142 -7.48 13.60 -0.20
N GLN A 143 -7.27 14.65 -1.00
CA GLN A 143 -6.91 14.53 -2.41
C GLN A 143 -5.54 13.85 -2.60
N LYS A 144 -4.53 14.22 -1.81
CA LYS A 144 -3.21 13.62 -1.86
C LYS A 144 -3.24 12.14 -1.46
N PHE A 145 -4.00 11.75 -0.44
CA PHE A 145 -4.20 10.34 -0.10
C PHE A 145 -4.86 9.57 -1.24
N GLY A 146 -5.88 10.15 -1.89
CA GLY A 146 -6.51 9.55 -3.06
C GLY A 146 -5.53 9.33 -4.22
N SER A 147 -4.59 10.26 -4.46
CA SER A 147 -3.54 10.11 -5.47
C SER A 147 -2.59 8.96 -5.13
N ILE A 148 -2.11 8.88 -3.90
CA ILE A 148 -1.23 7.80 -3.43
C ILE A 148 -1.92 6.43 -3.60
N GLU A 149 -3.20 6.31 -3.25
CA GLU A 149 -3.95 5.06 -3.44
C GLU A 149 -4.07 4.68 -4.92
N MET A 150 -4.34 5.65 -5.79
CA MET A 150 -4.42 5.42 -7.23
C MET A 150 -3.07 4.98 -7.80
N GLU A 151 -1.99 5.65 -7.45
CA GLU A 151 -0.64 5.30 -7.91
C GLU A 151 -0.21 3.91 -7.40
N HIS A 152 -0.52 3.59 -6.15
CA HIS A 152 -0.31 2.26 -5.59
C HIS A 152 -1.09 1.18 -6.36
N TYR A 153 -2.36 1.43 -6.66
CA TYR A 153 -3.19 0.53 -7.45
C TYR A 153 -2.65 0.33 -8.88
N LEU A 154 -2.24 1.40 -9.56
CA LEU A 154 -1.66 1.31 -10.89
C LEU A 154 -0.33 0.53 -10.90
N CYS A 155 0.53 0.78 -9.91
CA CYS A 155 1.80 0.10 -9.73
C CYS A 155 1.60 -1.41 -9.53
N THR A 156 0.72 -1.81 -8.60
CA THR A 156 0.43 -3.23 -8.32
C THR A 156 -0.21 -3.94 -9.50
N ASN A 157 -1.15 -3.31 -10.19
CA ASN A 157 -1.76 -3.86 -11.42
C ASN A 157 -0.75 -4.04 -12.55
N GLN A 158 0.21 -3.14 -12.68
CA GLN A 158 1.26 -3.30 -13.69
C GLN A 158 2.15 -4.50 -13.36
N THR A 159 2.58 -4.65 -12.11
CA THR A 159 3.40 -5.81 -11.70
C THR A 159 2.67 -7.13 -11.87
N GLU A 160 1.36 -7.18 -11.60
CA GLU A 160 0.53 -8.36 -11.87
C GLU A 160 0.44 -8.67 -13.37
N ARG A 161 0.19 -7.67 -14.19
CA ARG A 161 0.12 -7.84 -15.65
C ARG A 161 1.41 -8.39 -16.22
N ASP A 162 2.55 -7.82 -15.79
CA ASP A 162 3.87 -8.25 -16.23
C ASP A 162 4.16 -9.69 -15.80
N TYR A 163 3.76 -10.06 -14.58
CA TYR A 163 3.86 -11.43 -14.08
C TYR A 163 3.03 -12.42 -14.90
N VAL A 164 1.77 -12.11 -15.17
CA VAL A 164 0.89 -12.98 -15.97
C VAL A 164 1.43 -13.16 -17.38
N GLN A 165 1.87 -12.07 -18.02
CA GLN A 165 2.43 -12.14 -19.39
C GLN A 165 3.76 -12.89 -19.42
N GLY A 166 4.65 -12.66 -18.44
CA GLY A 166 5.91 -13.36 -18.33
C GLY A 166 5.73 -14.87 -18.10
N THR A 167 4.82 -15.22 -17.19
CA THR A 167 4.47 -16.62 -16.88
C THR A 167 3.84 -17.34 -18.08
N ASP A 168 2.90 -16.70 -18.78
CA ASP A 168 2.28 -17.26 -20.01
C ASP A 168 3.34 -17.54 -21.07
N LYS A 169 4.30 -16.63 -21.27
CA LYS A 169 5.39 -16.83 -22.22
C LYS A 169 6.27 -18.03 -21.85
N VAL A 170 6.59 -18.19 -20.56
CA VAL A 170 7.39 -19.34 -20.10
C VAL A 170 6.62 -20.65 -20.30
N PHE A 171 5.33 -20.69 -19.97
CA PHE A 171 4.51 -21.89 -20.20
C PHE A 171 4.41 -22.26 -21.68
N ARG A 172 4.20 -21.30 -22.58
CA ARG A 172 4.19 -21.58 -24.04
C ARG A 172 5.52 -22.16 -24.51
N SER A 173 6.64 -21.65 -23.99
CA SER A 173 7.97 -22.16 -24.32
C SER A 173 8.20 -23.59 -23.79
N LEU A 174 7.69 -23.88 -22.57
CA LEU A 174 7.70 -25.22 -21.98
C LEU A 174 6.88 -26.19 -22.84
N ASP A 175 5.65 -25.81 -23.22
CA ASP A 175 4.78 -26.64 -24.07
C ASP A 175 5.43 -26.96 -25.43
N GLN A 176 6.04 -25.94 -26.06
CA GLN A 176 6.79 -26.16 -27.30
C GLN A 176 7.96 -27.14 -27.11
N CYS A 177 8.71 -27.02 -26.02
CA CYS A 177 9.81 -27.94 -25.68
C CYS A 177 9.30 -29.37 -25.52
N LEU A 178 8.17 -29.56 -24.84
CA LEU A 178 7.56 -30.87 -24.61
C LEU A 178 7.03 -31.49 -25.89
N GLN A 179 6.38 -30.68 -26.77
CA GLN A 179 5.84 -31.16 -28.06
C GLN A 179 6.92 -31.61 -29.05
N VAL A 180 8.00 -30.84 -29.19
CA VAL A 180 9.14 -31.19 -30.06
C VAL A 180 9.77 -32.51 -29.66
N ASN A 181 9.79 -32.80 -28.35
CA ASN A 181 10.38 -34.02 -27.80
C ASN A 181 9.43 -35.23 -27.87
N ALA A 182 8.13 -35.02 -28.11
CA ALA A 182 7.15 -36.09 -28.26
C ALA A 182 7.11 -36.67 -29.72
N THR A 183 7.66 -35.94 -30.71
CA THR A 183 7.62 -36.28 -32.12
C THR A 183 8.91 -36.92 -32.65
N ASN A 184 9.96 -37.02 -31.85
CA ASN A 184 11.23 -37.70 -32.13
C ASN A 184 11.39 -38.97 -31.27
#